data_665835264d064c4a32efc8cb6e04e5ce
#
_entry.id   665835264d064c4a32efc8cb6e04e5ce
#
_cell.length_a   1.000
_cell.length_b   1.000
_cell.length_c   1.000
_cell.angle_alpha   90.00
_cell.angle_beta   90.00
_cell.angle_gamma   90.00
#
_symmetry.space_group_name_H-M   'P 1'
#
loop_
_entity.id
_entity.type
_entity.pdbx_description
1 polymer ?
#
loop_
_entity_poly.entity_id
_entity_poly.type
_entity_poly.pdbx_seq_one_letter_code
_entity_poly.pdbx_strand_id
1 'polypeptide(L)'
;MFIETVIGSQAKVKILRLLLETKIAYSMEDIRKMTGLSIGVIHKTLHSLTKENLMILKKGEGKKRFYQANIDNKYATKLSAVFEDEKNERRNIPIHIWNRLEAICSELVTKVNDIKEIILFGSLARGELRINSDIDLFILTGDDFKDETKTRAICKKTDLKNNINPIFVTEKEWTLHQTKKSEFYESILKEGIRLI
;
A
#
# COMPACT_ATOMS: atom_id res chain seq x y z
N MET A 1 2.33 -3.31 -10.85
CA MET A 1 0.88 -3.21 -11.19
C MET A 1 0.70 -2.93 -12.67
N PHE A 2 -0.38 -3.44 -13.29
CA PHE A 2 -0.62 -3.37 -14.75
C PHE A 2 -0.58 -1.93 -15.31
N ILE A 3 -1.24 -0.99 -14.66
CA ILE A 3 -1.31 0.41 -15.13
C ILE A 3 0.06 1.08 -15.14
N GLU A 4 0.91 0.84 -14.14
CA GLU A 4 2.25 1.39 -14.06
C GLU A 4 3.14 0.93 -15.22
N THR A 5 2.96 -0.33 -15.63
CA THR A 5 3.65 -0.89 -16.79
C THR A 5 3.14 -0.28 -18.09
N VAL A 6 1.83 -0.08 -18.22
CA VAL A 6 1.19 0.41 -19.46
C VAL A 6 1.36 1.93 -19.65
N ILE A 7 1.27 2.73 -18.58
CA ILE A 7 1.40 4.19 -18.66
C ILE A 7 2.86 4.65 -18.68
N GLY A 8 3.81 3.77 -18.38
CA GLY A 8 5.24 4.02 -18.51
C GLY A 8 5.85 5.06 -17.55
N SER A 9 5.09 5.58 -16.57
CA SER A 9 5.58 6.52 -15.56
C SER A 9 4.96 6.23 -14.20
N GLN A 10 5.71 5.54 -13.35
CA GLN A 10 5.30 5.25 -11.98
C GLN A 10 4.87 6.49 -11.19
N ALA A 11 5.58 7.62 -11.38
CA ALA A 11 5.26 8.86 -10.69
C ALA A 11 3.88 9.41 -11.11
N LYS A 12 3.56 9.39 -12.42
CA LYS A 12 2.25 9.81 -12.93
C LYS A 12 1.15 8.93 -12.35
N VAL A 13 1.34 7.61 -12.39
CA VAL A 13 0.36 6.64 -11.91
C VAL A 13 0.13 6.79 -10.41
N LYS A 14 1.19 6.89 -9.59
CA LYS A 14 1.07 7.08 -8.13
C LYS A 14 0.28 8.33 -7.78
N ILE A 15 0.55 9.45 -8.44
CA ILE A 15 -0.16 10.71 -8.18
C ILE A 15 -1.61 10.66 -8.67
N LEU A 16 -1.84 10.18 -9.89
CA LEU A 16 -3.20 10.03 -10.43
C LEU A 16 -4.06 9.11 -9.58
N ARG A 17 -3.51 7.96 -9.18
CA ARG A 17 -4.20 7.01 -8.32
C ARG A 17 -4.60 7.65 -7.00
N LEU A 18 -3.65 8.30 -6.30
CA LEU A 18 -3.95 8.99 -5.04
C LEU A 18 -5.11 9.96 -5.20
N LEU A 19 -5.08 10.81 -6.22
CA LEU A 19 -6.06 11.87 -6.40
C LEU A 19 -7.41 11.36 -6.92
N LEU A 20 -7.42 10.32 -7.75
CA LEU A 20 -8.64 9.73 -8.30
C LEU A 20 -9.35 8.81 -7.30
N GLU A 21 -8.61 8.01 -6.53
CA GLU A 21 -9.19 7.13 -5.50
C GLU A 21 -9.78 7.93 -4.32
N THR A 22 -9.12 9.02 -3.91
CA THR A 22 -9.56 9.79 -2.74
C THR A 22 -10.52 10.91 -3.08
N LYS A 23 -10.47 11.43 -4.30
CA LYS A 23 -11.29 12.58 -4.78
C LYS A 23 -11.10 13.87 -3.98
N ILE A 24 -10.02 13.95 -3.18
CA ILE A 24 -9.69 15.10 -2.32
C ILE A 24 -8.61 15.96 -2.97
N ALA A 25 -8.53 17.23 -2.56
CA ALA A 25 -7.45 18.13 -2.97
C ALA A 25 -6.27 18.03 -1.99
N TYR A 26 -5.06 17.84 -2.51
CA TYR A 26 -3.84 17.68 -1.74
C TYR A 26 -2.80 18.76 -2.06
N SER A 27 -2.06 19.20 -1.06
CA SER A 27 -0.84 19.98 -1.28
C SER A 27 0.29 19.10 -1.81
N MET A 28 1.34 19.69 -2.38
CA MET A 28 2.52 18.93 -2.82
C MET A 28 3.18 18.18 -1.65
N GLU A 29 3.15 18.74 -0.45
CA GLU A 29 3.72 18.09 0.75
C GLU A 29 2.92 16.86 1.17
N ASP A 30 1.58 16.92 1.09
CA ASP A 30 0.72 15.77 1.36
C ASP A 30 0.96 14.65 0.33
N ILE A 31 1.05 15.03 -0.96
CA ILE A 31 1.38 14.08 -2.03
C ILE A 31 2.75 13.44 -1.77
N ARG A 32 3.76 14.22 -1.33
CA ARG A 32 5.08 13.69 -0.98
C ARG A 32 5.00 12.64 0.12
N LYS A 33 4.28 12.94 1.19
CA LYS A 33 4.11 12.03 2.34
C LYS A 33 3.42 10.72 1.93
N MET A 34 2.42 10.82 1.03
CA MET A 34 1.61 9.66 0.65
C MET A 34 2.23 8.81 -0.47
N THR A 35 3.07 9.40 -1.34
CA THR A 35 3.63 8.71 -2.49
C THR A 35 5.10 8.32 -2.33
N GLY A 36 5.80 8.94 -1.36
CA GLY A 36 7.25 8.78 -1.19
C GLY A 36 8.09 9.43 -2.29
N LEU A 37 7.48 10.18 -3.21
CA LEU A 37 8.18 10.84 -4.33
C LEU A 37 8.90 12.11 -3.86
N SER A 38 10.03 12.44 -4.50
CA SER A 38 10.71 13.70 -4.25
C SER A 38 9.88 14.90 -4.74
N ILE A 39 10.03 16.06 -4.09
CA ILE A 39 9.29 17.30 -4.45
C ILE A 39 9.52 17.67 -5.92
N GLY A 40 10.74 17.53 -6.44
CA GLY A 40 11.04 17.83 -7.84
C GLY A 40 10.27 16.94 -8.83
N VAL A 41 10.19 15.65 -8.53
CA VAL A 41 9.39 14.68 -9.33
C VAL A 41 7.91 15.04 -9.27
N ILE A 42 7.39 15.33 -8.06
CA ILE A 42 5.99 15.72 -7.86
C ILE A 42 5.67 16.98 -8.66
N HIS A 43 6.49 18.03 -8.54
CA HIS A 43 6.28 19.30 -9.25
C HIS A 43 6.21 19.10 -10.77
N LYS A 44 7.20 18.38 -11.34
CA LYS A 44 7.25 18.07 -12.78
C LYS A 44 6.02 17.26 -13.22
N THR A 45 5.63 16.28 -12.44
CA THR A 45 4.49 15.41 -12.75
C THR A 45 3.16 16.16 -12.67
N LEU A 46 2.93 16.94 -11.61
CA LEU A 46 1.74 17.75 -11.46
C LEU A 46 1.59 18.77 -12.57
N HIS A 47 2.71 19.42 -12.98
CA HIS A 47 2.71 20.35 -14.10
C HIS A 47 2.27 19.65 -15.40
N SER A 48 2.82 18.47 -15.70
CA SER A 48 2.42 17.68 -16.88
C SER A 48 0.95 17.29 -16.83
N LEU A 49 0.45 16.77 -15.71
CA LEU A 49 -0.94 16.31 -15.57
C LEU A 49 -1.95 17.47 -15.63
N THR A 50 -1.58 18.66 -15.11
CA THR A 50 -2.39 19.86 -15.21
C THR A 50 -2.46 20.37 -16.66
N LYS A 51 -1.34 20.32 -17.40
CA LYS A 51 -1.30 20.68 -18.83
C LYS A 51 -2.21 19.77 -19.67
N GLU A 52 -2.31 18.50 -19.32
CA GLU A 52 -3.19 17.52 -19.97
C GLU A 52 -4.65 17.60 -19.46
N ASN A 53 -4.96 18.57 -18.62
CA ASN A 53 -6.28 18.78 -18.00
C ASN A 53 -6.80 17.54 -17.20
N LEU A 54 -5.89 16.68 -16.75
CA LEU A 54 -6.23 15.55 -15.88
C LEU A 54 -6.37 15.96 -14.41
N MET A 55 -5.85 17.12 -14.07
CA MET A 55 -5.90 17.72 -12.74
C MET A 55 -6.24 19.20 -12.80
N ILE A 56 -6.85 19.69 -11.74
CA ILE A 56 -7.13 21.10 -11.50
C ILE A 56 -6.33 21.60 -10.30
N LEU A 57 -5.86 22.86 -10.44
CA LEU A 57 -5.19 23.57 -9.37
C LEU A 57 -6.22 24.41 -8.61
N LYS A 58 -6.35 24.18 -7.31
CA LYS A 58 -7.15 24.99 -6.40
C LYS A 58 -6.24 25.91 -5.57
N LYS A 59 -6.62 27.16 -5.43
CA LYS A 59 -5.97 28.11 -4.53
C LYS A 59 -6.56 27.92 -3.12
N GLY A 60 -5.71 27.72 -2.14
CA GLY A 60 -6.10 27.77 -0.73
C GLY A 60 -5.82 29.15 -0.13
N GLU A 61 -5.93 29.26 1.18
CA GLU A 61 -5.61 30.49 1.91
C GLU A 61 -4.12 30.87 1.73
N GLY A 62 -3.87 32.13 1.46
CA GLY A 62 -2.53 32.65 1.20
C GLY A 62 -1.93 32.14 -0.12
N LYS A 63 -0.68 31.63 -0.05
CA LYS A 63 0.06 31.09 -1.22
C LYS A 63 -0.08 29.58 -1.37
N LYS A 64 -0.92 28.93 -0.58
CA LYS A 64 -1.09 27.46 -0.64
C LYS A 64 -1.78 27.04 -1.93
N ARG A 65 -1.25 25.99 -2.54
CA ARG A 65 -1.78 25.38 -3.75
C ARG A 65 -2.18 23.94 -3.48
N PHE A 66 -3.37 23.56 -3.94
CA PHE A 66 -3.90 22.21 -3.83
C PHE A 66 -4.19 21.66 -5.21
N TYR A 67 -3.96 20.39 -5.40
CA TYR A 67 -4.19 19.67 -6.64
C TYR A 67 -5.29 18.63 -6.43
N GLN A 68 -6.24 18.60 -7.34
CA GLN A 68 -7.34 17.66 -7.33
C GLN A 68 -7.53 17.04 -8.71
N ALA A 69 -8.00 15.81 -8.79
CA ALA A 69 -8.36 15.19 -10.05
C ALA A 69 -9.47 15.99 -10.76
N ASN A 70 -9.34 16.15 -12.07
CA ASN A 70 -10.38 16.75 -12.90
C ASN A 70 -11.39 15.68 -13.32
N ILE A 71 -12.47 15.54 -12.56
CA ILE A 71 -13.52 14.55 -12.81
C ILE A 71 -14.34 14.82 -14.08
N ASP A 72 -14.28 16.05 -14.61
CA ASP A 72 -14.96 16.41 -15.87
C ASP A 72 -14.16 15.97 -17.11
N ASN A 73 -12.91 15.57 -16.92
CA ASN A 73 -12.10 15.03 -17.99
C ASN A 73 -12.44 13.56 -18.24
N LYS A 74 -12.91 13.24 -19.47
CA LYS A 74 -13.32 11.87 -19.85
C LYS A 74 -12.26 10.79 -19.63
N TYR A 75 -10.96 11.14 -19.72
CA TYR A 75 -9.86 10.19 -19.49
C TYR A 75 -9.61 9.99 -18.00
N ALA A 76 -9.71 11.06 -17.20
CA ALA A 76 -9.63 10.96 -15.75
C ALA A 76 -10.74 10.07 -15.20
N THR A 77 -11.98 10.21 -15.72
CA THR A 77 -13.11 9.36 -15.33
C THR A 77 -12.88 7.88 -15.68
N LYS A 78 -12.35 7.59 -16.88
CA LYS A 78 -12.00 6.21 -17.27
C LYS A 78 -10.90 5.62 -16.41
N LEU A 79 -9.85 6.39 -16.12
CA LEU A 79 -8.78 5.97 -15.22
C LEU A 79 -9.28 5.75 -13.79
N SER A 80 -10.24 6.58 -13.34
CA SER A 80 -10.87 6.41 -12.03
C SER A 80 -11.57 5.05 -11.92
N ALA A 81 -12.25 4.60 -12.97
CA ALA A 81 -12.89 3.28 -12.97
C ALA A 81 -11.85 2.15 -12.84
N VAL A 82 -10.76 2.23 -13.62
CA VAL A 82 -9.69 1.21 -13.53
C VAL A 82 -9.05 1.20 -12.13
N PHE A 83 -8.79 2.37 -11.54
CA PHE A 83 -8.24 2.43 -10.18
C PHE A 83 -9.23 1.95 -9.11
N GLU A 84 -10.53 2.12 -9.35
CA GLU A 84 -11.55 1.57 -8.44
C GLU A 84 -11.59 0.04 -8.50
N ASP A 85 -11.46 -0.56 -9.69
CA ASP A 85 -11.35 -2.01 -9.84
C ASP A 85 -10.10 -2.55 -9.12
N GLU A 86 -8.92 -1.95 -9.33
CA GLU A 86 -7.71 -2.33 -8.60
C GLU A 86 -7.82 -2.10 -7.07
N LYS A 87 -8.55 -1.07 -6.64
CA LYS A 87 -8.82 -0.82 -5.23
C LYS A 87 -9.69 -1.91 -4.63
N ASN A 88 -10.69 -2.38 -5.38
CA ASN A 88 -11.53 -3.51 -4.96
C ASN A 88 -10.73 -4.80 -4.87
N GLU A 89 -9.83 -5.07 -5.83
CA GLU A 89 -8.88 -6.19 -5.77
C GLU A 89 -8.00 -6.15 -4.51
N ARG A 90 -7.57 -4.95 -4.10
CA ARG A 90 -6.87 -4.72 -2.84
C ARG A 90 -7.80 -4.69 -1.60
N ARG A 91 -9.05 -5.10 -1.73
CA ARG A 91 -10.05 -5.05 -0.64
C ARG A 91 -10.14 -3.68 0.03
N ASN A 92 -10.15 -2.61 -0.78
CA ASN A 92 -10.24 -1.21 -0.33
C ASN A 92 -9.05 -0.72 0.53
N ILE A 93 -7.94 -1.43 0.60
CA ILE A 93 -6.74 -0.96 1.30
C ILE A 93 -6.25 0.34 0.63
N PRO A 94 -6.04 1.42 1.40
CA PRO A 94 -5.53 2.68 0.87
C PRO A 94 -4.18 2.49 0.18
N ILE A 95 -4.01 3.09 -1.01
CA ILE A 95 -2.81 2.87 -1.84
C ILE A 95 -1.50 3.22 -1.14
N HIS A 96 -1.49 4.25 -0.28
CA HIS A 96 -0.27 4.63 0.44
C HIS A 96 0.14 3.56 1.48
N ILE A 97 -0.83 2.88 2.09
CA ILE A 97 -0.57 1.74 2.98
C ILE A 97 -0.08 0.55 2.16
N TRP A 98 -0.76 0.24 1.05
CA TRP A 98 -0.37 -0.84 0.16
C TRP A 98 1.06 -0.71 -0.35
N ASN A 99 1.42 0.46 -0.90
CA ASN A 99 2.77 0.75 -1.38
C ASN A 99 3.82 0.60 -0.27
N ARG A 100 3.45 0.95 0.97
CA ARG A 100 4.35 0.80 2.10
C ARG A 100 4.55 -0.65 2.50
N LEU A 101 3.50 -1.44 2.48
CA LEU A 101 3.57 -2.89 2.70
C LEU A 101 4.44 -3.56 1.64
N GLU A 102 4.25 -3.25 0.36
CA GLU A 102 5.10 -3.75 -0.73
C GLU A 102 6.58 -3.40 -0.51
N ALA A 103 6.88 -2.18 -0.10
CA ALA A 103 8.25 -1.75 0.17
C ALA A 103 8.88 -2.52 1.35
N ILE A 104 8.11 -2.73 2.43
CA ILE A 104 8.56 -3.50 3.59
C ILE A 104 8.78 -4.97 3.22
N CYS A 105 7.85 -5.58 2.50
CA CYS A 105 7.97 -6.94 2.03
C CYS A 105 9.23 -7.13 1.15
N SER A 106 9.47 -6.20 0.23
CA SER A 106 10.67 -6.20 -0.60
C SER A 106 11.96 -6.08 0.23
N GLU A 107 11.96 -5.22 1.26
CA GLU A 107 13.09 -5.08 2.18
C GLU A 107 13.31 -6.36 3.01
N LEU A 108 12.24 -6.97 3.49
CA LEU A 108 12.29 -8.23 4.24
C LEU A 108 12.91 -9.36 3.41
N VAL A 109 12.39 -9.59 2.20
CA VAL A 109 12.92 -10.64 1.31
C VAL A 109 14.38 -10.42 0.95
N THR A 110 14.79 -9.15 0.81
CA THR A 110 16.19 -8.85 0.44
C THR A 110 17.16 -9.01 1.61
N LYS A 111 16.71 -8.70 2.83
CA LYS A 111 17.62 -8.60 4.00
C LYS A 111 17.48 -9.73 5.00
N VAL A 112 16.38 -10.46 4.98
CA VAL A 112 16.08 -11.53 5.95
C VAL A 112 16.05 -12.85 5.21
N ASN A 113 16.81 -13.81 5.71
CA ASN A 113 16.84 -15.14 5.14
C ASN A 113 15.67 -15.98 5.66
N ASP A 114 15.29 -16.97 4.85
CA ASP A 114 14.35 -18.03 5.25
C ASP A 114 12.91 -17.59 5.53
N ILE A 115 12.48 -16.46 4.96
CA ILE A 115 11.07 -16.10 4.82
C ILE A 115 10.52 -16.86 3.62
N LYS A 116 9.46 -17.63 3.81
CA LYS A 116 8.79 -18.43 2.77
C LYS A 116 7.57 -17.71 2.19
N GLU A 117 6.81 -17.05 3.06
CA GLU A 117 5.56 -16.39 2.67
C GLU A 117 5.27 -15.22 3.62
N ILE A 118 4.66 -14.16 3.09
CA ILE A 118 4.13 -13.04 3.85
C ILE A 118 2.68 -12.83 3.46
N ILE A 119 1.79 -12.89 4.43
CA ILE A 119 0.34 -12.70 4.24
C ILE A 119 -0.12 -11.56 5.14
N LEU A 120 -0.79 -10.57 4.57
CA LEU A 120 -1.54 -9.58 5.31
C LEU A 120 -2.86 -10.22 5.79
N PHE A 121 -3.19 -10.08 7.06
CA PHE A 121 -4.44 -10.59 7.61
C PHE A 121 -5.05 -9.63 8.64
N GLY A 122 -6.13 -10.04 9.30
CA GLY A 122 -6.81 -9.22 10.29
C GLY A 122 -7.65 -8.08 9.71
N SER A 123 -7.87 -7.03 10.48
CA SER A 123 -8.82 -5.96 10.14
C SER A 123 -8.50 -5.25 8.83
N LEU A 124 -7.22 -5.00 8.55
CA LEU A 124 -6.82 -4.35 7.29
C LEU A 124 -7.11 -5.24 6.08
N ALA A 125 -6.86 -6.55 6.18
CA ALA A 125 -7.14 -7.49 5.10
C ALA A 125 -8.65 -7.63 4.82
N ARG A 126 -9.51 -7.36 5.81
CA ARG A 126 -10.97 -7.30 5.64
C ARG A 126 -11.47 -5.94 5.16
N GLY A 127 -10.60 -4.95 4.97
CA GLY A 127 -11.00 -3.59 4.60
C GLY A 127 -11.58 -2.77 5.78
N GLU A 128 -11.37 -3.20 7.01
CA GLU A 128 -11.92 -2.61 8.25
C GLU A 128 -10.90 -1.71 8.97
N LEU A 129 -10.04 -1.03 8.24
CA LEU A 129 -8.98 -0.20 8.82
C LEU A 129 -9.57 0.87 9.74
N ARG A 130 -9.21 0.82 11.02
CA ARG A 130 -9.50 1.88 11.99
C ARG A 130 -8.26 2.72 12.25
N ILE A 131 -8.47 3.96 12.65
CA ILE A 131 -7.37 4.83 13.10
C ILE A 131 -6.70 4.15 14.31
N ASN A 132 -5.38 3.95 14.23
CA ASN A 132 -4.55 3.27 15.24
C ASN A 132 -4.75 1.73 15.39
N SER A 133 -5.43 1.04 14.48
CA SER A 133 -5.37 -0.42 14.46
C SER A 133 -4.00 -0.90 13.95
N ASP A 134 -3.48 -1.98 14.52
CA ASP A 134 -2.25 -2.60 14.03
C ASP A 134 -2.48 -3.25 12.64
N ILE A 135 -1.41 -3.40 11.91
CA ILE A 135 -1.37 -4.12 10.63
C ILE A 135 -0.71 -5.46 10.91
N ASP A 136 -1.49 -6.53 10.84
CA ASP A 136 -1.01 -7.87 11.15
C ASP A 136 -0.42 -8.52 9.91
N LEU A 137 0.84 -8.94 10.00
CA LEU A 137 1.55 -9.70 8.97
C LEU A 137 1.85 -11.10 9.49
N PHE A 138 1.27 -12.10 8.87
CA PHE A 138 1.70 -13.49 9.03
C PHE A 138 2.96 -13.71 8.20
N ILE A 139 4.00 -14.23 8.82
CA ILE A 139 5.29 -14.50 8.19
C ILE A 139 5.61 -15.98 8.41
N LEU A 140 5.50 -16.76 7.33
CA LEU A 140 5.91 -18.14 7.31
C LEU A 140 7.43 -18.22 7.16
N THR A 141 8.08 -18.95 8.04
CA THR A 141 9.52 -19.09 8.06
C THR A 141 9.95 -20.55 8.07
N GLY A 142 11.19 -20.81 7.71
CA GLY A 142 11.78 -22.12 7.97
C GLY A 142 11.93 -22.40 9.47
N ASP A 143 12.15 -23.67 9.79
CA ASP A 143 12.18 -24.15 11.19
C ASP A 143 13.36 -23.60 12.00
N ASP A 144 14.45 -23.24 11.34
CA ASP A 144 15.67 -22.70 11.97
C ASP A 144 15.76 -21.18 11.93
N PHE A 145 14.66 -20.48 11.73
CA PHE A 145 14.60 -19.04 11.60
C PHE A 145 15.11 -18.31 12.86
N LYS A 146 16.07 -17.38 12.68
CA LYS A 146 16.73 -16.64 13.77
C LYS A 146 16.60 -15.12 13.66
N ASP A 147 16.07 -14.60 12.55
CA ASP A 147 16.09 -13.18 12.21
C ASP A 147 14.86 -12.38 12.71
N GLU A 148 14.14 -12.87 13.74
CA GLU A 148 12.95 -12.18 14.27
C GLU A 148 13.23 -10.73 14.67
N THR A 149 14.28 -10.48 15.42
CA THR A 149 14.65 -9.13 15.89
C THR A 149 14.89 -8.18 14.72
N LYS A 150 15.57 -8.66 13.69
CA LYS A 150 15.85 -7.90 12.48
C LYS A 150 14.57 -7.62 11.69
N THR A 151 13.71 -8.62 11.56
CA THR A 151 12.39 -8.48 10.91
C THR A 151 11.52 -7.46 11.63
N ARG A 152 11.40 -7.54 12.95
CA ARG A 152 10.67 -6.56 13.76
C ARG A 152 11.26 -5.16 13.64
N ALA A 153 12.58 -5.03 13.55
CA ALA A 153 13.22 -3.73 13.35
C ALA A 153 12.90 -3.13 11.98
N ILE A 154 12.80 -3.93 10.91
CA ILE A 154 12.36 -3.47 9.58
C ILE A 154 10.90 -3.02 9.62
N CYS A 155 10.03 -3.81 10.23
CA CYS A 155 8.60 -3.47 10.38
C CYS A 155 8.37 -2.18 11.18
N LYS A 156 9.19 -1.89 12.17
CA LYS A 156 9.12 -0.65 12.96
C LYS A 156 9.60 0.61 12.24
N LYS A 157 10.39 0.48 11.18
CA LYS A 157 10.88 1.62 10.37
C LYS A 157 9.83 2.19 9.42
N THR A 158 8.57 2.11 9.77
CA THR A 158 7.49 2.64 8.96
C THR A 158 7.12 4.05 9.39
N ASP A 159 6.77 4.89 8.43
CA ASP A 159 6.16 6.20 8.63
C ASP A 159 4.62 6.14 8.66
N LEU A 160 4.06 4.92 8.63
CA LEU A 160 2.63 4.71 8.85
C LEU A 160 2.28 5.03 10.30
N LYS A 161 1.10 5.58 10.50
CA LYS A 161 0.54 5.79 11.86
C LYS A 161 0.19 4.48 12.55
N ASN A 162 -0.02 3.43 11.77
CA ASN A 162 -0.36 2.09 12.23
C ASN A 162 0.92 1.29 12.47
N ASN A 163 1.00 0.60 13.58
CA ASN A 163 2.10 -0.34 13.84
C ASN A 163 1.96 -1.56 12.95
N ILE A 164 3.08 -2.10 12.49
CA ILE A 164 3.11 -3.39 11.82
C ILE A 164 3.50 -4.45 12.85
N ASN A 165 2.61 -5.43 13.01
CA ASN A 165 2.75 -6.53 13.95
C ASN A 165 3.08 -7.83 13.20
N PRO A 166 4.36 -8.24 13.09
CA PRO A 166 4.73 -9.50 12.47
C PRO A 166 4.48 -10.67 13.43
N ILE A 167 3.76 -11.66 12.97
CA ILE A 167 3.50 -12.94 13.63
C ILE A 167 4.27 -14.01 12.87
N PHE A 168 5.25 -14.62 13.53
CA PHE A 168 6.11 -15.65 12.95
C PHE A 168 5.52 -17.02 13.22
N VAL A 169 5.51 -17.84 12.18
CA VAL A 169 5.08 -19.24 12.25
C VAL A 169 6.06 -20.06 11.42
N THR A 170 6.61 -21.11 11.99
CA THR A 170 7.49 -22.02 11.27
C THR A 170 6.71 -22.97 10.37
N GLU A 171 7.39 -23.61 9.41
CA GLU A 171 6.77 -24.62 8.53
C GLU A 171 6.16 -25.78 9.33
N LYS A 172 6.83 -26.21 10.41
CA LYS A 172 6.30 -27.26 11.31
C LYS A 172 5.05 -26.81 12.05
N GLU A 173 5.06 -25.62 12.63
CA GLU A 173 3.90 -25.06 13.33
C GLU A 173 2.73 -24.87 12.36
N TRP A 174 3.01 -24.36 11.15
CA TRP A 174 1.99 -24.19 10.13
C TRP A 174 1.33 -25.50 9.72
N THR A 175 2.13 -26.56 9.53
CA THR A 175 1.63 -27.91 9.25
C THR A 175 0.74 -28.42 10.37
N LEU A 176 1.09 -28.13 11.63
CA LEU A 176 0.28 -28.49 12.79
C LEU A 176 -1.06 -27.73 12.81
N HIS A 177 -1.05 -26.42 12.54
CA HIS A 177 -2.25 -25.60 12.42
C HIS A 177 -3.16 -26.10 11.29
N GLN A 178 -2.58 -26.47 10.15
CA GLN A 178 -3.30 -27.06 9.01
C GLN A 178 -3.95 -28.40 9.37
N THR A 179 -3.21 -29.29 10.02
CA THR A 179 -3.71 -30.61 10.40
C THR A 179 -4.86 -30.51 11.41
N LYS A 180 -4.76 -29.59 12.35
CA LYS A 180 -5.77 -29.35 13.38
C LYS A 180 -6.93 -28.49 12.91
N LYS A 181 -6.87 -27.91 11.71
CA LYS A 181 -7.83 -26.91 11.20
C LYS A 181 -8.10 -25.83 12.25
N SER A 182 -7.03 -25.25 12.80
CA SER A 182 -7.16 -24.23 13.83
C SER A 182 -7.89 -22.99 13.31
N GLU A 183 -8.60 -22.27 14.18
CA GLU A 183 -9.28 -21.02 13.83
C GLU A 183 -8.30 -20.01 13.20
N PHE A 184 -7.06 -19.98 13.67
CA PHE A 184 -6.01 -19.14 13.09
C PHE A 184 -5.70 -19.53 11.64
N TYR A 185 -5.56 -20.83 11.35
CA TYR A 185 -5.35 -21.33 9.99
C TYR A 185 -6.51 -20.97 9.06
N GLU A 186 -7.74 -21.21 9.52
CA GLU A 186 -8.94 -20.89 8.75
C GLU A 186 -9.07 -19.37 8.48
N SER A 187 -8.74 -18.54 9.47
CA SER A 187 -8.71 -17.08 9.32
C SER A 187 -7.72 -16.64 8.25
N ILE A 188 -6.48 -17.16 8.28
CA ILE A 188 -5.46 -16.84 7.27
C ILE A 188 -5.92 -17.24 5.86
N LEU A 189 -6.50 -18.44 5.71
CA LEU A 189 -7.00 -18.90 4.40
C LEU A 189 -8.16 -18.07 3.88
N LYS A 190 -9.08 -17.67 4.75
CA LYS A 190 -10.30 -16.95 4.36
C LYS A 190 -10.06 -15.48 4.09
N GLU A 191 -9.26 -14.84 4.92
CA GLU A 191 -9.12 -13.38 4.97
C GLU A 191 -7.77 -12.89 4.46
N GLY A 192 -6.78 -13.76 4.40
CA GLY A 192 -5.41 -13.41 4.05
C GLY A 192 -5.28 -12.85 2.63
N ILE A 193 -4.41 -11.85 2.50
CA ILE A 193 -3.94 -11.33 1.22
C ILE A 193 -2.46 -11.64 1.11
N ARG A 194 -2.11 -12.51 0.19
CA ARG A 194 -0.71 -12.88 -0.06
C ARG A 194 0.04 -11.68 -0.62
N LEU A 195 1.14 -11.32 0.02
CA LEU A 195 2.03 -10.24 -0.40
C LEU A 195 3.27 -10.77 -1.10
N ILE A 196 3.73 -11.95 -0.69
CA ILE A 196 4.85 -12.71 -1.28
C ILE A 196 4.55 -14.19 -1.17
#